data_1d3ff7143fa795aef59b46201d470e44
#
_entry.id   1d3ff7143fa795aef59b46201d470e44
#
_cell.length_a   1.000
_cell.length_b   1.000
_cell.length_c   1.000
_cell.angle_alpha   90.00
_cell.angle_beta   90.00
_cell.angle_gamma   90.00
#
_symmetry.space_group_name_H-M   'P 1'
#
loop_
_entity.id
_entity.type
_entity.pdbx_description
1 polymer ?
#
loop_
_entity_poly.entity_id
_entity_poly.type
_entity_poly.pdbx_seq_one_letter_code
_entity_poly.pdbx_strand_id
1 'polypeptide(L)'
;MSRTLRLAPGDVDRFAAASGDRNPLHTDAAYARATPYGRPIAHGALVTLAALGLADEIRLDGVQAMHLQFKQPVFPGEDYVVSVLAATPETAEVEVSGRGRTAVAITLTLDAEAPLPDPDVQEAVELRASPAKRAVEELAAAEESFREPYACDVDALAGLAKDLGGRDVPRTILVWLAAASYTVGMVVPGEDALFVGTRITRTTSGSSGLLTGSITFADDRTGLVGLDILLEQHDASARMAVQAFLRAPVAPPDRASIERFLPPSAGLAGRHILVVGASRGLGAALSGAFALQGATVWAGYSESESHVEALRSEFGPEAIRPLRFDAEDVEATRAALATVERAAGGLDGIVLCAAPPLYEASLHPDATESTLRFVRSSVAMALVPLAESLRLLAPDGWMVVVSSSGLDDPPEVWPHYTIAKAALEGAAAFVRRHTGAQVLVARAPKMETDSMNTPLGRLNAVPKEQVAAAVVRWTMADEHARPDTLSGDELSRAVPPMDA
;
A
#
# COMPACT_ATOMS: atom_id res chain seq x y z
N MET A 1 -7.50 22.73 -20.96
CA MET A 1 -6.23 22.13 -21.48
C MET A 1 -5.67 21.16 -20.46
N SER A 2 -4.97 20.11 -20.88
CA SER A 2 -4.32 19.18 -19.96
C SER A 2 -2.83 19.48 -19.84
N ARG A 3 -2.28 19.32 -18.62
CA ARG A 3 -0.85 19.54 -18.31
C ARG A 3 -0.28 18.35 -17.58
N THR A 4 0.99 18.08 -17.77
CA THR A 4 1.67 16.98 -17.07
C THR A 4 2.14 17.45 -15.70
N LEU A 5 1.81 16.67 -14.68
CA LEU A 5 2.34 16.78 -13.32
C LEU A 5 3.30 15.61 -13.06
N ARG A 6 4.53 15.93 -12.64
CA ARG A 6 5.50 14.94 -12.17
C ARG A 6 6.15 15.47 -10.90
N LEU A 7 5.93 14.77 -9.79
CA LEU A 7 6.56 15.09 -8.50
C LEU A 7 7.86 14.31 -8.35
N ALA A 8 8.92 14.95 -7.90
CA ALA A 8 10.14 14.28 -7.48
C ALA A 8 10.02 13.85 -5.99
N PRO A 9 10.78 12.82 -5.53
CA PRO A 9 10.84 12.50 -4.10
C PRO A 9 11.20 13.71 -3.23
N GLY A 10 12.14 14.56 -3.66
CA GLY A 10 12.51 15.77 -2.93
C GLY A 10 11.39 16.81 -2.78
N ASP A 11 10.35 16.79 -3.63
CA ASP A 11 9.20 17.68 -3.47
C ASP A 11 8.31 17.23 -2.31
N VAL A 12 8.22 15.91 -2.08
CA VAL A 12 7.53 15.33 -0.92
C VAL A 12 8.23 15.74 0.37
N ASP A 13 9.58 15.66 0.41
CA ASP A 13 10.37 16.06 1.58
C ASP A 13 10.24 17.58 1.85
N ARG A 14 10.24 18.41 0.81
CA ARG A 14 10.01 19.86 0.93
C ARG A 14 8.63 20.18 1.50
N PHE A 15 7.60 19.48 1.03
CA PHE A 15 6.24 19.66 1.54
C PHE A 15 6.14 19.21 3.00
N ALA A 16 6.70 18.05 3.34
CA ALA A 16 6.72 17.53 4.72
C ALA A 16 7.41 18.50 5.68
N ALA A 17 8.53 19.08 5.27
CA ALA A 17 9.26 20.07 6.08
C ALA A 17 8.45 21.35 6.27
N ALA A 18 7.83 21.88 5.20
CA ALA A 18 7.11 23.16 5.22
C ALA A 18 5.73 23.05 5.90
N SER A 19 5.00 21.94 5.71
CA SER A 19 3.67 21.73 6.29
C SER A 19 3.71 21.17 7.71
N GLY A 20 4.83 20.54 8.11
CA GLY A 20 4.95 19.75 9.34
C GLY A 20 4.36 18.34 9.25
N ASP A 21 3.78 17.95 8.13
CA ASP A 21 3.27 16.58 7.93
C ASP A 21 4.40 15.63 7.55
N ARG A 22 4.97 15.00 8.58
CA ARG A 22 6.07 14.03 8.48
C ARG A 22 5.59 12.59 8.60
N ASN A 23 4.36 12.30 8.18
CA ASN A 23 3.84 10.95 8.23
C ASN A 23 4.77 9.98 7.47
N PRO A 24 5.19 8.85 8.07
CA PRO A 24 6.17 7.94 7.47
C PRO A 24 5.71 7.30 6.17
N LEU A 25 4.42 7.30 5.87
CA LEU A 25 3.89 6.84 4.58
C LEU A 25 4.49 7.63 3.40
N HIS A 26 4.83 8.88 3.62
CA HIS A 26 5.37 9.79 2.59
C HIS A 26 6.89 9.86 2.60
N THR A 27 7.52 9.71 3.77
CA THR A 27 8.93 10.06 3.99
C THR A 27 9.84 8.87 4.33
N ASP A 28 9.27 7.71 4.71
CA ASP A 28 10.02 6.51 5.09
C ASP A 28 9.74 5.34 4.14
N ALA A 29 10.74 4.98 3.33
CA ALA A 29 10.64 3.88 2.38
C ALA A 29 10.48 2.51 3.06
N ALA A 30 11.02 2.30 4.25
CA ALA A 30 10.87 1.04 4.98
C ALA A 30 9.44 0.88 5.51
N TYR A 31 8.87 1.94 6.08
CA TYR A 31 7.49 1.97 6.50
C TYR A 31 6.53 1.79 5.30
N ALA A 32 6.73 2.55 4.23
CA ALA A 32 5.86 2.51 3.05
C ALA A 32 5.84 1.14 2.36
N ARG A 33 6.95 0.38 2.42
CA ARG A 33 7.00 -1.02 1.93
C ARG A 33 6.04 -1.95 2.65
N ALA A 34 5.77 -1.73 3.93
CA ALA A 34 4.82 -2.51 4.73
C ALA A 34 3.36 -2.03 4.56
N THR A 35 3.07 -1.23 3.54
CA THR A 35 1.74 -0.74 3.21
C THR A 35 1.24 -1.32 1.87
N PRO A 36 -0.04 -1.16 1.51
CA PRO A 36 -0.56 -1.57 0.20
C PRO A 36 0.22 -0.99 -0.98
N TYR A 37 0.87 0.16 -0.78
CA TYR A 37 1.55 0.90 -1.84
C TYR A 37 2.97 0.42 -2.14
N GLY A 38 3.63 -0.25 -1.19
CA GLY A 38 4.97 -0.82 -1.34
C GLY A 38 6.11 0.19 -1.49
N ARG A 39 5.82 1.49 -1.50
CA ARG A 39 6.77 2.62 -1.59
C ARG A 39 6.09 3.92 -1.15
N PRO A 40 6.86 4.99 -0.85
CA PRO A 40 6.30 6.28 -0.49
C PRO A 40 5.36 6.84 -1.56
N ILE A 41 4.28 7.49 -1.11
CA ILE A 41 3.31 8.21 -1.96
C ILE A 41 3.37 9.70 -1.64
N ALA A 42 2.95 10.55 -2.57
CA ALA A 42 2.87 11.98 -2.34
C ALA A 42 1.69 12.32 -1.41
N HIS A 43 1.83 13.37 -0.60
CA HIS A 43 0.71 13.93 0.17
C HIS A 43 -0.39 14.40 -0.78
N GLY A 44 -1.65 14.08 -0.50
CA GLY A 44 -2.77 14.56 -1.31
C GLY A 44 -2.84 16.08 -1.39
N ALA A 45 -2.47 16.76 -0.30
CA ALA A 45 -2.36 18.21 -0.24
C ALA A 45 -1.27 18.79 -1.17
N LEU A 46 -0.09 18.13 -1.26
CA LEU A 46 0.97 18.49 -2.21
C LEU A 46 0.49 18.35 -3.66
N VAL A 47 -0.18 17.23 -3.97
CA VAL A 47 -0.74 17.01 -5.32
C VAL A 47 -1.77 18.08 -5.66
N THR A 48 -2.63 18.44 -4.71
CA THR A 48 -3.63 19.51 -4.88
C THR A 48 -2.96 20.87 -5.12
N LEU A 49 -1.95 21.21 -4.32
CA LEU A 49 -1.17 22.44 -4.46
C LEU A 49 -0.55 22.54 -5.87
N ALA A 50 0.10 21.49 -6.32
CA ALA A 50 0.73 21.46 -7.65
C ALA A 50 -0.32 21.54 -8.78
N ALA A 51 -1.44 20.80 -8.64
CA ALA A 51 -2.53 20.86 -9.63
C ALA A 51 -3.15 22.25 -9.77
N LEU A 52 -3.39 22.95 -8.65
CA LEU A 52 -3.87 24.33 -8.66
C LEU A 52 -2.87 25.29 -9.29
N GLY A 53 -1.56 25.08 -9.07
CA GLY A 53 -0.50 25.82 -9.74
C GLY A 53 -0.47 25.61 -11.25
N LEU A 54 -0.87 24.45 -11.74
CA LEU A 54 -0.94 24.11 -13.17
C LEU A 54 -2.26 24.54 -13.85
N ALA A 55 -3.33 24.76 -13.08
CA ALA A 55 -4.66 25.11 -13.60
C ALA A 55 -4.79 26.63 -13.81
N ASP A 56 -4.08 27.19 -14.80
CA ASP A 56 -3.98 28.63 -15.07
C ASP A 56 -5.27 29.28 -15.60
N GLU A 57 -6.23 28.46 -16.05
CA GLU A 57 -7.55 28.93 -16.47
C GLU A 57 -8.44 29.35 -15.28
N ILE A 58 -8.09 29.03 -14.03
CA ILE A 58 -8.90 29.26 -12.84
C ILE A 58 -8.38 30.45 -12.03
N ARG A 59 -9.26 31.33 -11.64
CA ARG A 59 -8.94 32.39 -10.68
C ARG A 59 -9.01 31.84 -9.26
N LEU A 60 -7.87 31.78 -8.57
CA LEU A 60 -7.78 31.24 -7.20
C LEU A 60 -7.99 32.27 -6.10
N ASP A 61 -7.92 33.56 -6.43
CA ASP A 61 -8.09 34.67 -5.48
C ASP A 61 -9.50 34.78 -4.85
N GLY A 62 -10.51 34.21 -5.51
CA GLY A 62 -11.88 34.20 -5.05
C GLY A 62 -12.35 32.89 -4.37
N VAL A 63 -11.46 31.97 -4.02
CA VAL A 63 -11.85 30.67 -3.45
C VAL A 63 -12.48 30.82 -2.07
N GLN A 64 -13.74 30.41 -1.92
CA GLN A 64 -14.49 30.41 -0.65
C GLN A 64 -14.58 29.03 -0.02
N ALA A 65 -14.59 27.99 -0.85
CA ALA A 65 -14.57 26.59 -0.39
C ALA A 65 -13.85 25.69 -1.39
N MET A 66 -13.30 24.61 -0.86
CA MET A 66 -12.65 23.53 -1.61
C MET A 66 -13.22 22.20 -1.19
N HIS A 67 -13.57 21.33 -2.14
CA HIS A 67 -13.89 19.94 -1.88
C HIS A 67 -12.84 19.07 -2.60
N LEU A 68 -12.08 18.33 -1.81
CA LEU A 68 -10.97 17.48 -2.27
C LEU A 68 -11.31 16.02 -2.04
N GLN A 69 -11.08 15.18 -3.03
CA GLN A 69 -11.19 13.73 -2.93
C GLN A 69 -9.90 13.08 -3.41
N PHE A 70 -9.26 12.29 -2.55
CA PHE A 70 -8.04 11.54 -2.82
C PHE A 70 -8.43 10.08 -3.12
N LYS A 71 -8.55 9.74 -4.40
CA LYS A 71 -9.11 8.45 -4.85
C LYS A 71 -8.04 7.42 -5.12
N GLN A 72 -6.84 7.86 -5.56
CA GLN A 72 -5.72 6.98 -5.87
C GLN A 72 -4.41 7.57 -5.34
N PRO A 73 -3.44 6.74 -4.95
CA PRO A 73 -2.12 7.23 -4.57
C PRO A 73 -1.40 7.85 -5.78
N VAL A 74 -0.72 8.97 -5.53
CA VAL A 74 0.18 9.61 -6.49
C VAL A 74 1.62 9.24 -6.11
N PHE A 75 2.31 8.57 -7.02
CA PHE A 75 3.68 8.11 -6.78
C PHE A 75 4.69 9.13 -7.33
N PRO A 76 5.67 9.58 -6.53
CA PRO A 76 6.77 10.38 -7.01
C PRO A 76 7.51 9.68 -8.16
N GLY A 77 7.95 10.46 -9.15
CA GLY A 77 8.65 9.95 -10.33
C GLY A 77 7.75 9.43 -11.46
N GLU A 78 6.43 9.43 -11.28
CA GLU A 78 5.48 9.07 -12.33
C GLU A 78 4.74 10.29 -12.89
N ASP A 79 4.28 10.16 -14.14
CA ASP A 79 3.56 11.22 -14.85
C ASP A 79 2.06 11.11 -14.59
N TYR A 80 1.44 12.23 -14.28
CA TYR A 80 -0.01 12.41 -14.12
C TYR A 80 -0.48 13.56 -15.00
N VAL A 81 -1.75 13.57 -15.33
CA VAL A 81 -2.37 14.61 -16.15
C VAL A 81 -3.27 15.46 -15.27
N VAL A 82 -3.06 16.76 -15.27
CA VAL A 82 -3.95 17.74 -14.65
C VAL A 82 -4.85 18.31 -15.72
N SER A 83 -6.17 18.25 -15.51
CA SER A 83 -7.18 18.73 -16.44
C SER A 83 -8.18 19.62 -15.70
N VAL A 84 -8.48 20.80 -16.28
CA VAL A 84 -9.60 21.62 -15.87
C VAL A 84 -10.84 21.09 -16.61
N LEU A 85 -11.77 20.50 -15.87
CA LEU A 85 -12.99 19.88 -16.44
C LEU A 85 -14.08 20.91 -16.67
N ALA A 86 -14.19 21.88 -15.75
CA ALA A 86 -15.14 22.99 -15.81
C ALA A 86 -14.57 24.22 -15.11
N ALA A 87 -14.90 25.39 -15.61
CA ALA A 87 -14.60 26.67 -14.94
C ALA A 87 -15.68 27.68 -15.28
N THR A 88 -16.36 28.21 -14.25
CA THR A 88 -17.31 29.30 -14.28
C THR A 88 -16.88 30.40 -13.31
N PRO A 89 -17.56 31.55 -13.28
CA PRO A 89 -17.26 32.58 -12.26
C PRO A 89 -17.45 32.10 -10.81
N GLU A 90 -18.37 31.13 -10.57
CA GLU A 90 -18.72 30.66 -9.23
C GLU A 90 -18.12 29.30 -8.87
N THR A 91 -17.70 28.51 -9.84
CA THR A 91 -17.19 27.15 -9.57
C THR A 91 -16.09 26.75 -10.54
N ALA A 92 -15.19 25.89 -10.10
CA ALA A 92 -14.23 25.22 -10.98
C ALA A 92 -14.00 23.76 -10.54
N GLU A 93 -13.72 22.92 -11.53
CA GLU A 93 -13.42 21.51 -11.32
C GLU A 93 -12.08 21.15 -11.97
N VAL A 94 -11.17 20.59 -11.17
CA VAL A 94 -9.85 20.13 -11.60
C VAL A 94 -9.70 18.67 -11.26
N GLU A 95 -9.13 17.93 -12.17
CA GLU A 95 -8.82 16.51 -12.01
C GLU A 95 -7.33 16.28 -12.17
N VAL A 96 -6.76 15.45 -11.31
CA VAL A 96 -5.46 14.82 -11.52
C VAL A 96 -5.71 13.35 -11.83
N SER A 97 -5.30 12.89 -13.00
CA SER A 97 -5.49 11.51 -13.44
C SER A 97 -4.17 10.83 -13.80
N GLY A 98 -4.14 9.52 -13.66
CA GLY A 98 -3.01 8.68 -14.06
C GLY A 98 -3.45 7.22 -14.20
N ARG A 99 -2.81 6.48 -15.07
CA ARG A 99 -3.14 5.07 -15.33
C ARG A 99 -4.59 4.86 -15.74
N GLY A 100 -5.20 5.86 -16.43
CA GLY A 100 -6.59 5.85 -16.84
C GLY A 100 -7.62 6.03 -15.71
N ARG A 101 -7.21 6.53 -14.54
CA ARG A 101 -8.07 6.73 -13.37
C ARG A 101 -7.84 8.10 -12.73
N THR A 102 -8.89 8.65 -12.12
CA THR A 102 -8.80 9.87 -11.32
C THR A 102 -8.04 9.58 -10.03
N ALA A 103 -6.94 10.30 -9.81
CA ALA A 103 -6.18 10.25 -8.56
C ALA A 103 -6.68 11.28 -7.54
N VAL A 104 -6.87 12.53 -7.98
CA VAL A 104 -7.40 13.61 -7.13
C VAL A 104 -8.49 14.35 -7.89
N ALA A 105 -9.63 14.56 -7.25
CA ALA A 105 -10.69 15.45 -7.73
C ALA A 105 -10.78 16.68 -6.83
N ILE A 106 -10.81 17.85 -7.44
CA ILE A 106 -10.83 19.16 -6.78
C ILE A 106 -12.03 19.93 -7.31
N THR A 107 -12.95 20.31 -6.43
CA THR A 107 -14.04 21.25 -6.76
C THR A 107 -13.87 22.51 -5.93
N LEU A 108 -13.90 23.66 -6.57
CA LEU A 108 -13.76 24.97 -5.97
C LEU A 108 -15.10 25.72 -6.03
N THR A 109 -15.44 26.40 -4.95
CA THR A 109 -16.48 27.43 -4.94
C THR A 109 -15.79 28.78 -4.93
N LEU A 110 -16.17 29.66 -5.84
CA LEU A 110 -15.52 30.94 -6.10
C LEU A 110 -16.48 32.12 -5.87
N ASP A 111 -15.94 33.22 -5.37
CA ASP A 111 -16.60 34.50 -5.29
C ASP A 111 -15.59 35.60 -5.64
N ALA A 112 -15.76 36.23 -6.80
CA ALA A 112 -14.85 37.26 -7.28
C ALA A 112 -14.95 38.58 -6.47
N GLU A 113 -16.06 38.81 -5.74
CA GLU A 113 -16.26 39.99 -4.91
C GLU A 113 -15.67 39.82 -3.51
N ALA A 114 -15.30 38.59 -3.11
CA ALA A 114 -14.75 38.29 -1.79
C ALA A 114 -13.35 37.66 -1.90
N PRO A 115 -12.31 38.43 -2.30
CA PRO A 115 -10.99 37.90 -2.49
C PRO A 115 -10.40 37.30 -1.23
N LEU A 116 -9.52 36.31 -1.40
CA LEU A 116 -8.78 35.73 -0.29
C LEU A 116 -7.79 36.75 0.28
N PRO A 117 -7.72 36.92 1.59
CA PRO A 117 -6.67 37.71 2.21
C PRO A 117 -5.31 37.01 2.06
N ASP A 118 -4.25 37.77 2.19
CA ASP A 118 -2.90 37.25 2.27
C ASP A 118 -2.51 37.11 3.76
N PRO A 119 -2.39 35.90 4.30
CA PRO A 119 -2.14 35.72 5.71
C PRO A 119 -0.75 36.22 6.10
N ASP A 120 -0.65 36.86 7.25
CA ASP A 120 0.62 37.26 7.84
C ASP A 120 1.50 36.03 8.12
N VAL A 121 2.83 36.23 8.03
CA VAL A 121 3.80 35.23 8.44
C VAL A 121 3.67 34.99 9.94
N GLN A 122 3.36 33.74 10.30
CA GLN A 122 3.20 33.37 11.70
C GLN A 122 4.54 33.16 12.41
N GLU A 123 4.54 33.39 13.73
CA GLU A 123 5.63 32.93 14.55
C GLU A 123 5.71 31.40 14.50
N ALA A 124 6.93 30.87 14.39
CA ALA A 124 7.17 29.44 14.39
C ALA A 124 6.70 28.81 15.71
N VAL A 125 5.93 27.75 15.61
CA VAL A 125 5.49 26.94 16.74
C VAL A 125 6.15 25.57 16.69
N GLU A 126 6.32 24.94 17.85
CA GLU A 126 6.82 23.58 17.90
C GLU A 126 5.70 22.62 17.45
N LEU A 127 5.89 22.01 16.27
CA LEU A 127 5.01 20.99 15.72
C LEU A 127 5.41 19.58 16.24
N ARG A 128 4.49 18.63 16.15
CA ARG A 128 4.79 17.24 16.52
C ARG A 128 5.97 16.70 15.71
N ALA A 129 6.95 16.12 16.40
CA ALA A 129 8.10 15.47 15.79
C ALA A 129 7.73 14.11 15.15
N SER A 130 6.73 13.43 15.74
CA SER A 130 6.24 12.11 15.29
C SER A 130 4.72 12.09 15.27
N PRO A 131 4.11 11.32 14.36
CA PRO A 131 2.66 11.18 14.31
C PRO A 131 2.12 10.50 15.57
N ALA A 132 0.88 10.84 15.92
CA ALA A 132 0.15 10.10 16.93
C ALA A 132 -0.06 8.65 16.45
N LYS A 133 -0.04 7.70 17.39
CA LYS A 133 -0.34 6.30 17.09
C LYS A 133 -1.62 5.92 17.82
N ARG A 134 -2.66 5.58 17.05
CA ARG A 134 -4.01 5.32 17.55
C ARG A 134 -4.57 4.06 16.93
N ALA A 135 -5.41 3.34 17.67
CA ALA A 135 -6.25 2.28 17.14
C ALA A 135 -7.65 2.84 16.80
N VAL A 136 -8.31 2.28 15.81
CA VAL A 136 -9.65 2.75 15.40
C VAL A 136 -10.69 2.53 16.49
N GLU A 137 -10.55 1.47 17.28
CA GLU A 137 -11.39 1.17 18.45
C GLU A 137 -11.28 2.25 19.54
N GLU A 138 -10.07 2.79 19.75
CA GLU A 138 -9.85 3.91 20.67
C GLU A 138 -10.57 5.17 20.17
N LEU A 139 -10.49 5.46 18.87
CA LEU A 139 -11.15 6.60 18.25
C LEU A 139 -12.68 6.45 18.26
N ALA A 140 -13.21 5.24 18.11
CA ALA A 140 -14.64 4.95 18.14
C ALA A 140 -15.23 5.07 19.56
N ALA A 141 -14.43 4.80 20.59
CA ALA A 141 -14.86 4.87 22.00
C ALA A 141 -14.77 6.28 22.61
N ALA A 142 -14.07 7.20 21.95
CA ALA A 142 -13.78 8.53 22.51
C ALA A 142 -14.64 9.62 21.87
N GLU A 143 -15.32 10.43 22.71
CA GLU A 143 -15.72 11.79 22.34
C GLU A 143 -14.46 12.68 22.42
N GLU A 144 -13.50 12.45 21.53
CA GLU A 144 -12.20 13.11 21.62
C GLU A 144 -12.21 14.42 20.85
N SER A 145 -11.84 15.49 21.54
CA SER A 145 -11.50 16.78 20.95
C SER A 145 -9.99 17.01 21.12
N PHE A 146 -9.39 17.68 20.16
CA PHE A 146 -7.98 18.06 20.21
C PHE A 146 -7.83 19.57 20.05
N ARG A 147 -6.70 20.07 20.55
CA ARG A 147 -6.30 21.48 20.42
C ARG A 147 -4.77 21.51 20.29
N GLU A 148 -4.29 21.95 19.14
CA GLU A 148 -2.86 21.98 18.80
C GLU A 148 -2.48 23.36 18.26
N PRO A 149 -1.34 23.94 18.66
CA PRO A 149 -0.79 25.09 17.95
C PRO A 149 -0.34 24.66 16.55
N TYR A 150 -0.58 25.52 15.57
CA TYR A 150 -0.18 25.22 14.19
C TYR A 150 0.32 26.45 13.46
N ALA A 151 1.50 26.32 12.86
CA ALA A 151 2.04 27.24 11.87
C ALA A 151 2.83 26.43 10.83
N CYS A 152 2.69 26.79 9.55
CA CYS A 152 3.47 26.21 8.46
C CYS A 152 4.43 27.25 7.89
N ASP A 153 5.47 26.78 7.21
CA ASP A 153 6.34 27.65 6.40
C ASP A 153 5.64 27.96 5.07
N VAL A 154 4.81 29.02 5.10
CA VAL A 154 3.99 29.40 3.94
C VAL A 154 4.85 29.90 2.77
N ASP A 155 6.04 30.47 3.02
CA ASP A 155 6.95 30.94 1.97
C ASP A 155 7.58 29.76 1.25
N ALA A 156 8.01 28.73 1.99
CA ALA A 156 8.49 27.49 1.40
C ALA A 156 7.41 26.77 0.58
N LEU A 157 6.16 26.74 1.08
CA LEU A 157 5.03 26.18 0.33
C LEU A 157 4.73 26.98 -0.95
N ALA A 158 4.79 28.31 -0.89
CA ALA A 158 4.59 29.18 -2.07
C ALA A 158 5.69 28.95 -3.11
N GLY A 159 6.96 28.85 -2.68
CA GLY A 159 8.06 28.49 -3.55
C GLY A 159 7.87 27.12 -4.21
N LEU A 160 7.46 26.12 -3.45
CA LEU A 160 7.19 24.78 -3.96
C LEU A 160 6.02 24.77 -4.97
N ALA A 161 4.93 25.48 -4.69
CA ALA A 161 3.80 25.61 -5.62
C ALA A 161 4.23 26.25 -6.95
N LYS A 162 5.03 27.28 -6.88
CA LYS A 162 5.55 27.97 -8.07
C LYS A 162 6.49 27.10 -8.89
N ASP A 163 7.39 26.35 -8.24
CA ASP A 163 8.33 25.44 -8.92
C ASP A 163 7.58 24.32 -9.65
N LEU A 164 6.50 23.80 -9.06
CA LEU A 164 5.71 22.68 -9.62
C LEU A 164 4.66 23.13 -10.64
N GLY A 165 3.99 24.25 -10.36
CA GLY A 165 2.83 24.70 -11.14
C GLY A 165 3.11 25.87 -12.10
N GLY A 166 4.21 26.55 -11.93
CA GLY A 166 4.59 27.71 -12.76
C GLY A 166 3.87 29.02 -12.43
N ARG A 167 2.92 29.03 -11.49
CA ARG A 167 2.23 30.24 -11.02
C ARG A 167 2.09 30.26 -9.50
N ASP A 168 1.74 31.43 -8.99
CA ASP A 168 1.49 31.60 -7.57
C ASP A 168 0.11 31.03 -7.19
N VAL A 169 0.05 30.30 -6.08
CA VAL A 169 -1.18 29.86 -5.42
C VAL A 169 -1.39 30.73 -4.18
N PRO A 170 -2.60 31.27 -3.91
CA PRO A 170 -2.84 32.09 -2.74
C PRO A 170 -2.38 31.44 -1.44
N ARG A 171 -1.64 32.20 -0.61
CA ARG A 171 -1.08 31.70 0.66
C ARG A 171 -2.12 31.10 1.58
N THR A 172 -3.32 31.68 1.62
CA THR A 172 -4.47 31.14 2.38
C THR A 172 -4.78 29.71 1.99
N ILE A 173 -4.77 29.37 0.68
CA ILE A 173 -5.01 28.01 0.21
C ILE A 173 -3.87 27.07 0.65
N LEU A 174 -2.62 27.54 0.60
CA LEU A 174 -1.46 26.75 1.04
C LEU A 174 -1.54 26.40 2.53
N VAL A 175 -1.94 27.38 3.36
CA VAL A 175 -2.16 27.15 4.80
C VAL A 175 -3.26 26.13 5.04
N TRP A 176 -4.39 26.24 4.34
CA TRP A 176 -5.50 25.29 4.49
C TRP A 176 -5.08 23.85 4.13
N LEU A 177 -4.39 23.68 3.02
CA LEU A 177 -3.92 22.37 2.56
C LEU A 177 -2.91 21.76 3.55
N ALA A 178 -1.96 22.57 4.01
CA ALA A 178 -0.94 22.14 4.96
C ALA A 178 -1.56 21.76 6.33
N ALA A 179 -2.50 22.58 6.83
CA ALA A 179 -3.18 22.31 8.09
C ALA A 179 -4.03 21.02 8.04
N ALA A 180 -4.76 20.80 6.95
CA ALA A 180 -5.53 19.57 6.76
C ALA A 180 -4.62 18.32 6.72
N SER A 181 -3.51 18.40 5.96
CA SER A 181 -2.52 17.31 5.86
C SER A 181 -1.88 17.02 7.21
N TYR A 182 -1.37 18.04 7.90
CA TYR A 182 -0.77 17.91 9.23
C TYR A 182 -1.73 17.28 10.24
N THR A 183 -3.00 17.72 10.25
CA THR A 183 -3.97 17.17 11.19
C THR A 183 -4.16 15.68 10.98
N VAL A 184 -4.39 15.24 9.75
CA VAL A 184 -4.59 13.82 9.43
C VAL A 184 -3.31 13.01 9.67
N GLY A 185 -2.18 13.51 9.18
CA GLY A 185 -0.92 12.77 9.19
C GLY A 185 -0.24 12.71 10.56
N MET A 186 -0.41 13.76 11.39
CA MET A 186 0.37 13.90 12.63
C MET A 186 -0.47 13.90 13.91
N VAL A 187 -1.72 14.39 13.85
CA VAL A 187 -2.55 14.61 15.06
C VAL A 187 -3.59 13.50 15.23
N VAL A 188 -4.54 13.39 14.29
CA VAL A 188 -5.66 12.44 14.31
C VAL A 188 -6.09 12.12 12.88
N PRO A 189 -6.10 10.83 12.47
CA PRO A 189 -5.74 9.61 13.19
C PRO A 189 -4.25 9.40 13.41
N GLY A 190 -3.33 9.99 12.59
CA GLY A 190 -1.89 9.93 12.75
C GLY A 190 -1.19 8.88 11.88
N GLU A 191 -0.29 8.06 12.46
CA GLU A 191 0.72 7.26 11.75
C GLU A 191 0.14 6.40 10.61
N ASP A 192 -0.92 5.66 10.87
CA ASP A 192 -1.50 4.73 9.90
C ASP A 192 -2.65 5.35 9.07
N ALA A 193 -2.79 6.67 9.12
CA ALA A 193 -3.86 7.37 8.41
C ALA A 193 -3.63 7.40 6.88
N LEU A 194 -4.75 7.35 6.16
CA LEU A 194 -4.85 7.73 4.76
C LEU A 194 -5.86 8.86 4.64
N PHE A 195 -5.45 9.95 4.04
CA PHE A 195 -6.34 11.08 3.78
C PHE A 195 -7.25 10.75 2.58
N VAL A 196 -8.56 10.59 2.85
CA VAL A 196 -9.57 10.23 1.84
C VAL A 196 -10.13 11.47 1.16
N GLY A 197 -10.38 12.54 1.92
CA GLY A 197 -10.90 13.78 1.37
C GLY A 197 -11.26 14.79 2.42
N THR A 198 -11.53 16.01 1.97
CA THR A 198 -11.95 17.12 2.85
C THR A 198 -12.80 18.13 2.12
N ARG A 199 -13.71 18.76 2.88
CA ARG A 199 -14.34 20.01 2.49
C ARG A 199 -13.79 21.11 3.38
N ILE A 200 -13.09 22.07 2.78
CA ILE A 200 -12.54 23.26 3.45
C ILE A 200 -13.43 24.44 3.12
N THR A 201 -13.90 25.18 4.12
CA THR A 201 -14.74 26.37 3.94
C THR A 201 -14.12 27.53 4.71
N ARG A 202 -13.93 28.66 4.04
CA ARG A 202 -13.45 29.89 4.64
C ARG A 202 -14.35 30.32 5.80
N THR A 203 -13.75 30.77 6.88
CA THR A 203 -14.46 31.41 8.01
C THR A 203 -13.81 32.74 8.38
N THR A 204 -14.51 33.55 9.17
CA THR A 204 -14.02 34.86 9.65
C THR A 204 -13.60 34.81 11.12
N SER A 205 -13.57 33.62 11.75
CA SER A 205 -13.34 33.47 13.17
C SER A 205 -11.88 33.22 13.52
N GLY A 206 -11.36 33.95 14.50
CA GLY A 206 -10.14 33.63 15.23
C GLY A 206 -8.83 34.16 14.64
N SER A 207 -7.83 34.30 15.49
CA SER A 207 -6.44 34.66 15.14
C SER A 207 -5.43 34.00 16.07
N SER A 208 -5.80 32.84 16.63
CA SER A 208 -5.05 32.22 17.73
C SER A 208 -3.89 31.32 17.29
N GLY A 209 -3.75 31.04 15.99
CA GLY A 209 -2.73 30.06 15.50
C GLY A 209 -3.01 28.63 15.98
N LEU A 210 -4.29 28.27 16.12
CA LEU A 210 -4.72 26.99 16.69
C LEU A 210 -5.48 26.15 15.68
N LEU A 211 -5.21 24.86 15.73
CA LEU A 211 -6.07 23.80 15.20
C LEU A 211 -6.88 23.20 16.34
N THR A 212 -8.19 23.29 16.24
CA THR A 212 -9.11 22.61 17.17
C THR A 212 -10.01 21.69 16.38
N GLY A 213 -10.38 20.56 16.95
CA GLY A 213 -11.28 19.67 16.24
C GLY A 213 -11.80 18.54 17.11
N SER A 214 -12.74 17.80 16.55
CA SER A 214 -13.35 16.63 17.19
C SER A 214 -13.57 15.52 16.17
N ILE A 215 -13.60 14.28 16.67
CA ILE A 215 -14.00 13.10 15.91
C ILE A 215 -15.53 13.14 15.78
N THR A 216 -16.03 13.11 14.55
CA THR A 216 -17.48 13.10 14.27
C THR A 216 -18.04 11.69 14.16
N PHE A 217 -17.23 10.75 13.70
CA PHE A 217 -17.48 9.31 13.70
C PHE A 217 -16.18 8.53 13.54
N ALA A 218 -16.16 7.29 14.03
CA ALA A 218 -15.15 6.29 13.68
C ALA A 218 -15.86 4.92 13.56
N ASP A 219 -15.63 4.23 12.46
CA ASP A 219 -16.18 2.90 12.19
C ASP A 219 -15.05 1.86 12.24
N ASP A 220 -15.04 1.03 13.27
CA ASP A 220 -14.03 0.00 13.54
C ASP A 220 -14.01 -1.12 12.48
N ARG A 221 -15.14 -1.37 11.80
CA ARG A 221 -15.22 -2.39 10.75
C ARG A 221 -14.56 -1.96 9.46
N THR A 222 -14.64 -0.69 9.12
CA THR A 222 -14.09 -0.13 7.88
C THR A 222 -12.80 0.64 8.10
N GLY A 223 -12.53 1.10 9.32
CA GLY A 223 -11.41 1.99 9.63
C GLY A 223 -11.65 3.45 9.21
N LEU A 224 -12.87 3.81 8.77
CA LEU A 224 -13.19 5.18 8.38
C LEU A 224 -13.36 6.07 9.60
N VAL A 225 -12.76 7.28 9.54
CA VAL A 225 -12.79 8.30 10.58
C VAL A 225 -13.19 9.63 9.97
N GLY A 226 -14.17 10.29 10.57
CA GLY A 226 -14.60 11.65 10.23
C GLY A 226 -14.14 12.65 11.29
N LEU A 227 -13.66 13.79 10.85
CA LEU A 227 -13.22 14.90 11.73
C LEU A 227 -13.88 16.19 11.32
N ASP A 228 -14.21 17.02 12.31
CA ASP A 228 -14.57 18.42 12.13
C ASP A 228 -13.48 19.28 12.77
N ILE A 229 -12.82 20.11 11.96
CA ILE A 229 -11.63 20.86 12.34
C ILE A 229 -11.89 22.33 12.11
N LEU A 230 -11.49 23.17 13.05
CA LEU A 230 -11.42 24.61 12.92
C LEU A 230 -9.95 25.05 12.97
N LEU A 231 -9.49 25.65 11.91
CA LEU A 231 -8.24 26.41 11.88
C LEU A 231 -8.55 27.87 12.22
N GLU A 232 -8.03 28.35 13.32
CA GLU A 232 -8.10 29.75 13.72
C GLU A 232 -6.78 30.44 13.42
N GLN A 233 -6.68 31.10 12.29
CA GLN A 233 -5.49 31.81 11.86
C GLN A 233 -5.88 33.16 11.26
N HIS A 234 -5.14 34.24 11.62
CA HIS A 234 -5.40 35.55 11.08
C HIS A 234 -5.41 35.50 9.53
N ASP A 235 -6.49 35.99 8.95
CA ASP A 235 -6.72 36.04 7.50
C ASP A 235 -6.75 34.67 6.77
N ALA A 236 -6.57 33.54 7.46
CA ALA A 236 -6.63 32.22 6.85
C ALA A 236 -7.51 31.22 7.63
N SER A 237 -8.45 31.70 8.44
CA SER A 237 -9.37 30.82 9.21
C SER A 237 -10.26 29.99 8.30
N ALA A 238 -10.39 28.70 8.62
CA ALA A 238 -11.22 27.76 7.87
C ALA A 238 -11.81 26.67 8.75
N ARG A 239 -12.99 26.19 8.37
CA ARG A 239 -13.56 24.94 8.88
C ARG A 239 -13.35 23.83 7.88
N MET A 240 -12.95 22.66 8.36
CA MET A 240 -12.61 21.52 7.53
C MET A 240 -13.37 20.28 8.01
N ALA A 241 -14.24 19.73 7.14
CA ALA A 241 -14.84 18.43 7.36
C ALA A 241 -13.96 17.39 6.64
N VAL A 242 -13.29 16.56 7.41
CA VAL A 242 -12.25 15.63 6.92
C VAL A 242 -12.74 14.20 7.01
N GLN A 243 -12.38 13.39 6.01
CA GLN A 243 -12.49 11.94 6.03
C GLN A 243 -11.11 11.32 5.88
N ALA A 244 -10.79 10.42 6.77
CA ALA A 244 -9.57 9.62 6.75
C ALA A 244 -9.89 8.14 6.92
N PHE A 245 -9.00 7.29 6.45
CA PHE A 245 -9.02 5.86 6.71
C PHE A 245 -7.83 5.50 7.59
N LEU A 246 -8.09 4.86 8.73
CA LEU A 246 -7.05 4.35 9.61
C LEU A 246 -6.81 2.87 9.30
N ARG A 247 -5.61 2.54 8.84
CA ARG A 247 -5.20 1.17 8.58
C ARG A 247 -4.95 0.46 9.90
N ALA A 248 -5.53 -0.71 10.10
CA ALA A 248 -5.11 -1.55 11.21
C ALA A 248 -3.78 -2.24 10.88
N PRO A 249 -2.86 -2.38 11.84
CA PRO A 249 -1.64 -3.14 11.63
C PRO A 249 -1.95 -4.57 11.19
N VAL A 250 -1.22 -5.08 10.20
CA VAL A 250 -1.27 -6.49 9.81
C VAL A 250 -0.21 -7.23 10.62
N ALA A 251 -0.65 -8.10 11.52
CA ALA A 251 0.28 -8.87 12.34
C ALA A 251 1.11 -9.83 11.46
N PRO A 252 2.45 -9.94 11.69
CA PRO A 252 3.22 -11.01 11.10
C PRO A 252 2.68 -12.37 11.56
N PRO A 253 2.83 -13.43 10.78
CA PRO A 253 2.42 -14.75 11.23
C PRO A 253 3.31 -15.21 12.37
N ASP A 254 2.70 -15.69 13.44
CA ASP A 254 3.34 -16.32 14.57
C ASP A 254 2.96 -17.81 14.68
N ARG A 255 3.64 -18.52 15.56
CA ARG A 255 3.40 -19.94 15.80
C ARG A 255 1.93 -20.22 16.15
N ALA A 256 1.37 -19.48 17.08
CA ALA A 256 0.02 -19.70 17.59
C ALA A 256 -1.06 -19.48 16.50
N SER A 257 -0.89 -18.44 15.67
CA SER A 257 -1.80 -18.14 14.56
C SER A 257 -1.81 -19.23 13.49
N ILE A 258 -0.67 -19.86 13.21
CA ILE A 258 -0.58 -20.98 12.26
C ILE A 258 -1.09 -22.27 12.87
N GLU A 259 -0.76 -22.57 14.13
CA GLU A 259 -1.18 -23.80 14.83
C GLU A 259 -2.71 -23.94 14.91
N ARG A 260 -3.44 -22.84 14.92
CA ARG A 260 -4.92 -22.84 14.83
C ARG A 260 -5.45 -23.54 13.59
N PHE A 261 -4.69 -23.54 12.50
CA PHE A 261 -5.08 -24.13 11.22
C PHE A 261 -4.26 -25.38 10.86
N LEU A 262 -3.02 -25.50 11.36
CA LEU A 262 -2.11 -26.59 11.04
C LEU A 262 -1.27 -26.96 12.28
N PRO A 263 -1.65 -28.01 13.01
CA PRO A 263 -0.88 -28.50 14.16
C PRO A 263 0.56 -28.85 13.77
N PRO A 264 1.54 -28.63 14.64
CA PRO A 264 2.93 -29.01 14.39
C PRO A 264 3.07 -30.53 14.15
N SER A 265 3.96 -30.89 13.22
CA SER A 265 4.30 -32.28 12.97
C SER A 265 5.74 -32.41 12.41
N ALA A 266 6.18 -33.63 12.18
CA ALA A 266 7.44 -33.94 11.50
C ALA A 266 7.22 -34.43 10.05
N GLY A 267 6.07 -34.16 9.45
CA GLY A 267 5.70 -34.65 8.13
C GLY A 267 6.62 -34.20 7.00
N LEU A 268 7.34 -33.11 7.19
CA LEU A 268 8.33 -32.57 6.24
C LEU A 268 9.76 -32.54 6.82
N ALA A 269 10.03 -33.34 7.86
CA ALA A 269 11.36 -33.40 8.46
C ALA A 269 12.44 -33.77 7.43
N GLY A 270 13.52 -33.00 7.41
CA GLY A 270 14.63 -33.18 6.48
C GLY A 270 14.37 -32.68 5.04
N ARG A 271 13.18 -32.13 4.75
CA ARG A 271 12.89 -31.52 3.46
C ARG A 271 13.38 -30.07 3.40
N HIS A 272 13.94 -29.68 2.24
CA HIS A 272 14.44 -28.35 1.94
C HIS A 272 13.48 -27.62 0.97
N ILE A 273 12.91 -26.51 1.39
CA ILE A 273 11.88 -25.79 0.64
C ILE A 273 12.33 -24.35 0.39
N LEU A 274 12.31 -23.92 -0.87
CA LEU A 274 12.53 -22.53 -1.26
C LEU A 274 11.18 -21.79 -1.29
N VAL A 275 11.05 -20.69 -0.55
CA VAL A 275 9.92 -19.78 -0.64
C VAL A 275 10.39 -18.44 -1.19
N VAL A 276 10.05 -18.12 -2.44
CA VAL A 276 10.36 -16.83 -3.08
C VAL A 276 9.31 -15.80 -2.68
N GLY A 277 9.73 -14.73 -2.00
CA GLY A 277 8.82 -13.74 -1.41
C GLY A 277 8.37 -14.10 0.00
N ALA A 278 9.27 -14.62 0.84
CA ALA A 278 9.02 -15.13 2.19
C ALA A 278 8.87 -14.06 3.28
N SER A 279 9.17 -12.79 3.00
CA SER A 279 9.32 -11.76 4.05
C SER A 279 8.01 -11.33 4.71
N ARG A 280 6.85 -11.44 4.04
CA ARG A 280 5.56 -10.97 4.56
C ARG A 280 4.36 -11.70 3.91
N GLY A 281 3.16 -11.38 4.40
CA GLY A 281 1.91 -11.88 3.84
C GLY A 281 1.86 -13.40 3.78
N LEU A 282 1.36 -13.94 2.67
CA LEU A 282 1.21 -15.39 2.47
C LEU A 282 2.57 -16.12 2.46
N GLY A 283 3.61 -15.51 1.86
CA GLY A 283 4.94 -16.13 1.82
C GLY A 283 5.55 -16.33 3.21
N ALA A 284 5.36 -15.38 4.12
CA ALA A 284 5.76 -15.52 5.52
C ALA A 284 4.95 -16.60 6.25
N ALA A 285 3.62 -16.64 6.05
CA ALA A 285 2.76 -17.66 6.64
C ALA A 285 3.10 -19.06 6.13
N LEU A 286 3.38 -19.22 4.83
CA LEU A 286 3.87 -20.47 4.25
C LEU A 286 5.21 -20.90 4.85
N SER A 287 6.15 -19.95 5.00
CA SER A 287 7.46 -20.25 5.60
C SER A 287 7.33 -20.77 7.03
N GLY A 288 6.51 -20.11 7.86
CA GLY A 288 6.21 -20.58 9.22
C GLY A 288 5.48 -21.92 9.24
N ALA A 289 4.49 -22.11 8.37
CA ALA A 289 3.74 -23.36 8.28
C ALA A 289 4.62 -24.54 7.88
N PHE A 290 5.51 -24.40 6.91
CA PHE A 290 6.49 -25.42 6.54
C PHE A 290 7.48 -25.70 7.68
N ALA A 291 7.96 -24.67 8.36
CA ALA A 291 8.85 -24.82 9.53
C ALA A 291 8.18 -25.62 10.65
N LEU A 292 6.89 -25.41 10.91
CA LEU A 292 6.11 -26.15 11.90
C LEU A 292 5.92 -27.64 11.53
N GLN A 293 6.07 -27.99 10.26
CA GLN A 293 6.04 -29.39 9.81
C GLN A 293 7.45 -30.02 9.74
N GLY A 294 8.48 -29.35 10.27
CA GLY A 294 9.84 -29.85 10.37
C GLY A 294 10.73 -29.59 9.14
N ALA A 295 10.27 -28.83 8.15
CA ALA A 295 11.06 -28.48 7.00
C ALA A 295 12.13 -27.40 7.30
N THR A 296 13.23 -27.44 6.55
CA THR A 296 14.16 -26.30 6.45
C THR A 296 13.72 -25.42 5.30
N VAL A 297 13.34 -24.17 5.62
CA VAL A 297 12.84 -23.19 4.66
C VAL A 297 13.92 -22.19 4.29
N TRP A 298 14.27 -22.12 3.01
CA TRP A 298 15.09 -21.08 2.42
C TRP A 298 14.19 -19.89 2.09
N ALA A 299 14.20 -18.92 3.02
CA ALA A 299 13.29 -17.76 2.97
C ALA A 299 13.84 -16.69 2.03
N GLY A 300 13.42 -16.71 0.76
CA GLY A 300 13.82 -15.79 -0.30
C GLY A 300 13.21 -14.39 -0.11
N TYR A 301 14.06 -13.35 -0.06
CA TYR A 301 13.65 -11.94 0.08
C TYR A 301 14.64 -11.00 -0.63
N SER A 302 14.23 -9.78 -0.96
CA SER A 302 15.13 -8.77 -1.53
C SER A 302 15.58 -7.70 -0.51
N GLU A 303 14.65 -7.00 0.12
CA GLU A 303 14.95 -5.82 0.95
C GLU A 303 14.50 -5.94 2.42
N SER A 304 13.50 -6.75 2.72
CA SER A 304 12.85 -6.80 4.04
C SER A 304 13.55 -7.79 5.00
N GLU A 305 14.82 -7.57 5.30
CA GLU A 305 15.63 -8.43 6.16
C GLU A 305 15.05 -8.56 7.57
N SER A 306 14.63 -7.46 8.18
CA SER A 306 14.06 -7.46 9.53
C SER A 306 12.83 -8.37 9.67
N HIS A 307 11.99 -8.46 8.64
CA HIS A 307 10.84 -9.36 8.65
C HIS A 307 11.24 -10.83 8.59
N VAL A 308 12.27 -11.17 7.82
CA VAL A 308 12.77 -12.55 7.75
C VAL A 308 13.51 -12.94 9.02
N GLU A 309 14.24 -12.03 9.64
CA GLU A 309 14.86 -12.27 10.95
C GLU A 309 13.81 -12.42 12.08
N ALA A 310 12.68 -11.71 11.99
CA ALA A 310 11.55 -11.93 12.90
C ALA A 310 10.97 -13.36 12.73
N LEU A 311 10.77 -13.83 11.50
CA LEU A 311 10.36 -15.22 11.24
C LEU A 311 11.38 -16.22 11.77
N ARG A 312 12.66 -15.96 11.54
CA ARG A 312 13.74 -16.80 12.05
C ARG A 312 13.79 -16.88 13.56
N SER A 313 13.51 -15.76 14.23
CA SER A 313 13.42 -15.72 15.70
C SER A 313 12.22 -16.50 16.22
N GLU A 314 11.06 -16.44 15.52
CA GLU A 314 9.81 -17.10 15.92
C GLU A 314 9.87 -18.62 15.69
N PHE A 315 10.34 -19.06 14.52
CA PHE A 315 10.28 -20.47 14.13
C PHE A 315 11.59 -21.25 14.33
N GLY A 316 12.68 -20.55 14.58
CA GLY A 316 14.00 -21.11 14.86
C GLY A 316 15.01 -20.97 13.70
N PRO A 317 16.32 -20.78 14.04
CA PRO A 317 17.36 -20.51 13.04
C PRO A 317 17.69 -21.70 12.14
N GLU A 318 17.38 -22.92 12.57
CA GLU A 318 17.59 -24.12 11.75
C GLU A 318 16.41 -24.37 10.79
N ALA A 319 15.21 -23.91 11.16
CA ALA A 319 14.02 -24.05 10.35
C ALA A 319 13.89 -22.94 9.29
N ILE A 320 14.27 -21.70 9.62
CA ILE A 320 14.22 -20.55 8.69
C ILE A 320 15.64 -20.10 8.36
N ARG A 321 16.04 -20.24 7.10
CA ARG A 321 17.32 -19.79 6.55
C ARG A 321 17.11 -18.60 5.62
N PRO A 322 17.48 -17.38 6.03
CA PRO A 322 17.38 -16.21 5.18
C PRO A 322 18.19 -16.37 3.88
N LEU A 323 17.58 -16.02 2.74
CA LEU A 323 18.20 -16.07 1.44
C LEU A 323 17.91 -14.76 0.68
N ARG A 324 18.87 -13.84 0.70
CA ARG A 324 18.71 -12.53 0.09
C ARG A 324 19.05 -12.57 -1.39
N PHE A 325 18.10 -12.21 -2.26
CA PHE A 325 18.32 -11.98 -3.69
C PHE A 325 17.15 -11.19 -4.30
N ASP A 326 17.43 -10.50 -5.41
CA ASP A 326 16.39 -9.94 -6.26
C ASP A 326 15.91 -11.04 -7.22
N ALA A 327 14.63 -11.37 -7.12
CA ALA A 327 14.02 -12.43 -7.93
C ALA A 327 13.89 -12.07 -9.43
N GLU A 328 14.07 -10.80 -9.81
CA GLU A 328 14.12 -10.38 -11.22
C GLU A 328 15.54 -10.50 -11.81
N ASP A 329 16.56 -10.57 -10.96
CA ASP A 329 17.97 -10.66 -11.37
C ASP A 329 18.42 -12.13 -11.46
N VAL A 330 18.78 -12.54 -12.68
CA VAL A 330 19.22 -13.92 -12.98
C VAL A 330 20.51 -14.28 -12.23
N GLU A 331 21.49 -13.38 -12.20
CA GLU A 331 22.78 -13.66 -11.57
C GLU A 331 22.67 -13.68 -10.05
N ALA A 332 21.90 -12.76 -9.46
CA ALA A 332 21.62 -12.75 -8.02
C ALA A 332 20.87 -14.02 -7.60
N THR A 333 19.85 -14.43 -8.37
CA THR A 333 19.10 -15.67 -8.13
C THR A 333 20.00 -16.90 -8.23
N ARG A 334 20.84 -16.99 -9.25
CA ARG A 334 21.80 -18.10 -9.45
C ARG A 334 22.80 -18.20 -8.29
N ALA A 335 23.36 -17.07 -7.86
CA ALA A 335 24.29 -17.01 -6.72
C ALA A 335 23.63 -17.46 -5.41
N ALA A 336 22.39 -17.04 -5.16
CA ALA A 336 21.61 -17.47 -4.01
C ALA A 336 21.34 -18.97 -4.03
N LEU A 337 20.89 -19.52 -5.16
CA LEU A 337 20.61 -20.94 -5.31
C LEU A 337 21.87 -21.82 -5.23
N ALA A 338 23.03 -21.32 -5.66
CA ALA A 338 24.29 -22.01 -5.44
C ALA A 338 24.64 -22.17 -3.95
N THR A 339 24.15 -21.27 -3.09
CA THR A 339 24.28 -21.41 -1.63
C THR A 339 23.38 -22.53 -1.10
N VAL A 340 22.15 -22.64 -1.61
CA VAL A 340 21.22 -23.74 -1.29
C VAL A 340 21.82 -25.07 -1.72
N GLU A 341 22.31 -25.18 -2.94
CA GLU A 341 22.93 -26.39 -3.51
C GLU A 341 24.09 -26.88 -2.65
N ARG A 342 25.02 -25.99 -2.25
CA ARG A 342 26.15 -26.33 -1.40
C ARG A 342 25.74 -26.81 0.00
N ALA A 343 24.68 -26.26 0.56
CA ALA A 343 24.27 -26.54 1.93
C ALA A 343 23.28 -27.70 2.06
N ALA A 344 22.46 -27.95 1.05
CA ALA A 344 21.37 -28.91 1.06
C ALA A 344 21.46 -29.98 -0.05
N GLY A 345 22.29 -29.74 -1.07
CA GLY A 345 22.39 -30.64 -2.23
C GLY A 345 21.25 -30.51 -3.23
N GLY A 346 20.10 -29.95 -2.84
CA GLY A 346 18.91 -29.77 -3.68
C GLY A 346 17.72 -29.21 -2.92
N LEU A 347 16.55 -29.21 -3.57
CA LEU A 347 15.27 -28.74 -3.06
C LEU A 347 14.22 -29.85 -3.21
N ASP A 348 13.38 -30.01 -2.21
CA ASP A 348 12.19 -30.86 -2.24
C ASP A 348 10.95 -30.10 -2.71
N GLY A 349 10.94 -28.79 -2.50
CA GLY A 349 9.81 -27.94 -2.88
C GLY A 349 10.20 -26.50 -3.22
N ILE A 350 9.41 -25.90 -4.11
CA ILE A 350 9.58 -24.51 -4.54
C ILE A 350 8.23 -23.80 -4.45
N VAL A 351 8.19 -22.66 -3.80
CA VAL A 351 6.99 -21.80 -3.70
C VAL A 351 7.29 -20.46 -4.35
N LEU A 352 6.54 -20.10 -5.39
CA LEU A 352 6.61 -18.83 -6.10
C LEU A 352 5.49 -17.93 -5.60
N CYS A 353 5.81 -17.03 -4.64
CA CYS A 353 4.85 -16.15 -3.96
C CYS A 353 5.20 -14.67 -4.13
N ALA A 354 6.37 -14.33 -4.65
CA ALA A 354 6.77 -12.94 -4.87
C ALA A 354 5.86 -12.25 -5.89
N ALA A 355 5.53 -10.99 -5.61
CA ALA A 355 4.78 -10.13 -6.52
C ALA A 355 5.16 -8.66 -6.27
N PRO A 356 5.15 -7.80 -7.30
CA PRO A 356 5.32 -6.38 -7.12
C PRO A 356 4.12 -5.76 -6.38
N PRO A 357 4.28 -4.56 -5.79
CA PRO A 357 3.18 -3.84 -5.15
C PRO A 357 2.00 -3.63 -6.10
N LEU A 358 0.79 -3.92 -5.62
CA LEU A 358 -0.43 -3.78 -6.40
C LEU A 358 -0.92 -2.33 -6.38
N TYR A 359 -1.40 -1.84 -7.51
CA TYR A 359 -2.02 -0.53 -7.65
C TYR A 359 -3.27 -0.62 -8.53
N GLU A 360 -4.17 0.34 -8.45
CA GLU A 360 -5.30 0.38 -9.34
C GLU A 360 -4.93 1.00 -10.69
N ALA A 361 -5.44 0.41 -11.76
CA ALA A 361 -5.33 0.87 -13.13
C ALA A 361 -6.60 0.48 -13.91
N SER A 362 -6.83 1.10 -15.05
CA SER A 362 -7.86 0.68 -15.99
C SER A 362 -7.21 0.13 -17.26
N LEU A 363 -7.99 -0.57 -18.07
CA LEU A 363 -7.56 -0.95 -19.42
C LEU A 363 -7.70 0.26 -20.35
N HIS A 364 -6.73 1.17 -20.29
CA HIS A 364 -6.73 2.46 -20.98
C HIS A 364 -5.35 2.70 -21.63
N PRO A 365 -5.25 3.45 -22.75
CA PRO A 365 -3.98 3.77 -23.38
C PRO A 365 -2.94 4.33 -22.43
N ASP A 366 -3.31 5.25 -21.52
CA ASP A 366 -2.41 5.86 -20.53
C ASP A 366 -1.91 4.87 -19.47
N ALA A 367 -2.57 3.73 -19.31
CA ALA A 367 -2.15 2.67 -18.40
C ALA A 367 -1.28 1.59 -19.07
N THR A 368 -1.10 1.62 -20.38
CA THR A 368 -0.43 0.55 -21.14
C THR A 368 0.99 0.30 -20.64
N GLU A 369 1.79 1.36 -20.51
CA GLU A 369 3.19 1.23 -20.08
C GLU A 369 3.30 0.71 -18.65
N SER A 370 2.47 1.21 -17.73
CA SER A 370 2.45 0.73 -16.34
C SER A 370 1.96 -0.72 -16.24
N THR A 371 0.97 -1.10 -17.06
CA THR A 371 0.50 -2.49 -17.18
C THR A 371 1.61 -3.44 -17.64
N LEU A 372 2.30 -3.09 -18.72
CA LEU A 372 3.40 -3.91 -19.25
C LEU A 372 4.56 -4.03 -18.25
N ARG A 373 4.90 -2.96 -17.56
CA ARG A 373 5.93 -2.95 -16.52
C ARG A 373 5.56 -3.90 -15.37
N PHE A 374 4.33 -3.82 -14.87
CA PHE A 374 3.84 -4.70 -13.80
C PHE A 374 3.84 -6.18 -14.24
N VAL A 375 3.33 -6.47 -15.43
CA VAL A 375 3.29 -7.84 -15.96
C VAL A 375 4.70 -8.40 -16.12
N ARG A 376 5.61 -7.62 -16.69
CA ARG A 376 7.03 -8.00 -16.83
C ARG A 376 7.67 -8.32 -15.48
N SER A 377 7.52 -7.43 -14.49
CA SER A 377 8.08 -7.62 -13.15
C SER A 377 7.48 -8.85 -12.47
N SER A 378 6.13 -8.98 -12.47
CA SER A 378 5.45 -10.16 -11.88
C SER A 378 5.90 -11.48 -12.51
N VAL A 379 6.03 -11.53 -13.83
CA VAL A 379 6.47 -12.74 -14.54
C VAL A 379 7.93 -13.00 -14.26
N ALA A 380 8.79 -11.99 -14.28
CA ALA A 380 10.21 -12.15 -14.02
C ALA A 380 10.48 -12.67 -12.59
N MET A 381 9.80 -12.12 -11.57
CA MET A 381 9.92 -12.56 -10.16
C MET A 381 9.57 -14.03 -9.94
N ALA A 382 8.79 -14.64 -10.83
CA ALA A 382 8.47 -16.05 -10.78
C ALA A 382 9.33 -16.89 -11.74
N LEU A 383 9.47 -16.44 -13.00
CA LEU A 383 10.12 -17.21 -14.06
C LEU A 383 11.63 -17.36 -13.83
N VAL A 384 12.31 -16.32 -13.33
CA VAL A 384 13.74 -16.36 -13.08
C VAL A 384 14.08 -17.37 -11.96
N PRO A 385 13.48 -17.30 -10.75
CA PRO A 385 13.71 -18.33 -9.75
C PRO A 385 13.26 -19.73 -10.19
N LEU A 386 12.16 -19.82 -10.93
CA LEU A 386 11.68 -21.08 -11.49
C LEU A 386 12.75 -21.74 -12.37
N ALA A 387 13.23 -21.02 -13.39
CA ALA A 387 14.18 -21.56 -14.35
C ALA A 387 15.51 -21.99 -13.69
N GLU A 388 16.00 -21.18 -12.75
CA GLU A 388 17.27 -21.47 -12.06
C GLU A 388 17.14 -22.59 -11.01
N SER A 389 15.95 -22.76 -10.39
CA SER A 389 15.74 -23.75 -9.33
C SER A 389 15.30 -25.14 -9.82
N LEU A 390 14.73 -25.26 -11.03
CA LEU A 390 14.28 -26.57 -11.57
C LEU A 390 15.38 -27.64 -11.58
N ARG A 391 16.63 -27.27 -11.84
CA ARG A 391 17.78 -28.20 -11.83
C ARG A 391 18.11 -28.74 -10.44
N LEU A 392 17.67 -28.05 -9.38
CA LEU A 392 17.89 -28.42 -7.98
C LEU A 392 16.70 -29.19 -7.40
N LEU A 393 15.56 -29.23 -8.09
CA LEU A 393 14.37 -29.90 -7.61
C LEU A 393 14.55 -31.42 -7.64
N ALA A 394 14.26 -32.08 -6.53
CA ALA A 394 14.30 -33.53 -6.41
C ALA A 394 13.36 -34.21 -7.44
N PRO A 395 13.60 -35.46 -7.84
CA PRO A 395 12.76 -36.18 -8.81
C PRO A 395 11.27 -36.27 -8.36
N ASP A 396 11.03 -36.42 -7.05
CA ASP A 396 9.72 -36.42 -6.40
C ASP A 396 9.30 -35.03 -5.87
N GLY A 397 10.04 -34.01 -6.26
CA GLY A 397 9.84 -32.63 -5.81
C GLY A 397 8.58 -31.98 -6.39
N TRP A 398 8.11 -30.97 -5.69
CA TRP A 398 6.89 -30.25 -6.05
C TRP A 398 7.10 -28.74 -6.15
N MET A 399 6.16 -28.10 -6.81
CA MET A 399 6.12 -26.66 -6.97
C MET A 399 4.74 -26.10 -6.61
N VAL A 400 4.73 -24.94 -5.99
CA VAL A 400 3.52 -24.14 -5.77
C VAL A 400 3.65 -22.78 -6.45
N VAL A 401 2.70 -22.49 -7.33
CA VAL A 401 2.57 -21.18 -7.96
C VAL A 401 1.38 -20.47 -7.31
N VAL A 402 1.65 -19.37 -6.61
CA VAL A 402 0.59 -18.56 -6.01
C VAL A 402 -0.07 -17.69 -7.07
N SER A 403 -1.26 -18.10 -7.49
CA SER A 403 -2.17 -17.39 -8.37
C SER A 403 -3.23 -16.61 -7.58
N SER A 404 -4.41 -16.37 -8.16
CA SER A 404 -5.46 -15.59 -7.54
C SER A 404 -6.84 -16.07 -7.98
N SER A 405 -7.79 -16.08 -7.06
CA SER A 405 -9.23 -16.23 -7.36
C SER A 405 -9.76 -15.08 -8.24
N GLY A 406 -9.04 -13.97 -8.32
CA GLY A 406 -9.34 -12.89 -9.26
C GLY A 406 -9.20 -13.26 -10.74
N LEU A 407 -8.76 -14.49 -11.08
CA LEU A 407 -8.85 -15.02 -12.45
C LEU A 407 -10.25 -15.58 -12.77
N ASP A 408 -10.98 -16.03 -11.76
CA ASP A 408 -12.35 -16.53 -11.92
C ASP A 408 -13.36 -15.37 -12.02
N ASP A 409 -13.11 -14.27 -11.28
CA ASP A 409 -13.88 -13.02 -11.30
C ASP A 409 -12.90 -11.83 -11.33
N PRO A 410 -12.45 -11.41 -12.53
CA PRO A 410 -11.42 -10.39 -12.68
C PRO A 410 -11.85 -9.02 -12.14
N PRO A 411 -11.11 -8.44 -11.17
CA PRO A 411 -11.42 -7.11 -10.67
C PRO A 411 -11.24 -6.04 -11.75
N GLU A 412 -12.22 -5.15 -11.88
CA GLU A 412 -12.22 -4.07 -12.89
C GLU A 412 -10.95 -3.21 -12.83
N VAL A 413 -10.41 -3.01 -11.63
CA VAL A 413 -9.30 -2.08 -11.39
C VAL A 413 -7.91 -2.73 -11.44
N TRP A 414 -7.82 -4.04 -11.76
CA TRP A 414 -6.55 -4.77 -11.77
C TRP A 414 -6.29 -5.59 -13.05
N PRO A 415 -6.44 -5.02 -14.27
CA PRO A 415 -6.21 -5.76 -15.52
C PRO A 415 -4.77 -6.30 -15.62
N HIS A 416 -3.75 -5.52 -15.19
CA HIS A 416 -2.35 -5.90 -15.15
C HIS A 416 -2.09 -7.11 -14.23
N TYR A 417 -2.77 -7.17 -13.07
CA TYR A 417 -2.66 -8.27 -12.13
C TYR A 417 -3.28 -9.55 -12.71
N THR A 418 -4.47 -9.45 -13.29
CA THR A 418 -5.15 -10.56 -13.96
C THR A 418 -4.29 -11.15 -15.09
N ILE A 419 -3.71 -10.30 -15.95
CA ILE A 419 -2.81 -10.72 -17.04
C ILE A 419 -1.57 -11.42 -16.47
N ALA A 420 -0.94 -10.85 -15.44
CA ALA A 420 0.24 -11.44 -14.82
C ALA A 420 -0.05 -12.81 -14.22
N LYS A 421 -1.14 -12.96 -13.46
CA LYS A 421 -1.51 -14.25 -12.84
C LYS A 421 -1.87 -15.32 -13.88
N ALA A 422 -2.54 -14.95 -14.98
CA ALA A 422 -2.79 -15.86 -16.08
C ALA A 422 -1.48 -16.35 -16.73
N ALA A 423 -0.49 -15.47 -16.91
CA ALA A 423 0.83 -15.86 -17.42
C ALA A 423 1.56 -16.86 -16.50
N LEU A 424 1.45 -16.68 -15.16
CA LEU A 424 2.03 -17.62 -14.20
C LEU A 424 1.36 -18.99 -14.23
N GLU A 425 0.03 -19.06 -14.41
CA GLU A 425 -0.67 -20.33 -14.59
C GLU A 425 -0.26 -21.05 -15.89
N GLY A 426 -0.03 -20.27 -16.97
CA GLY A 426 0.54 -20.80 -18.21
C GLY A 426 1.94 -21.41 -18.01
N ALA A 427 2.82 -20.76 -17.24
CA ALA A 427 4.13 -21.31 -16.89
C ALA A 427 4.00 -22.57 -16.02
N ALA A 428 3.10 -22.60 -15.05
CA ALA A 428 2.81 -23.78 -14.23
C ALA A 428 2.35 -24.98 -15.07
N ALA A 429 1.44 -24.76 -16.03
CA ALA A 429 0.96 -25.80 -16.94
C ALA A 429 2.10 -26.36 -17.84
N PHE A 430 3.00 -25.47 -18.32
CA PHE A 430 4.17 -25.89 -19.10
C PHE A 430 5.10 -26.78 -18.27
N VAL A 431 5.45 -26.38 -17.05
CA VAL A 431 6.33 -27.15 -16.15
C VAL A 431 5.72 -28.52 -15.86
N ARG A 432 4.46 -28.57 -15.47
CA ARG A 432 3.72 -29.84 -15.22
C ARG A 432 3.80 -30.80 -16.40
N ARG A 433 3.65 -30.29 -17.61
CA ARG A 433 3.64 -31.08 -18.82
C ARG A 433 5.02 -31.64 -19.20
N HIS A 434 6.11 -30.89 -18.93
CA HIS A 434 7.40 -31.15 -19.55
C HIS A 434 8.50 -31.54 -18.57
N THR A 435 8.33 -31.38 -17.27
CA THR A 435 9.36 -31.71 -16.27
C THR A 435 9.01 -32.90 -15.38
N GLY A 436 7.76 -33.35 -15.35
CA GLY A 436 7.29 -34.39 -14.44
C GLY A 436 7.15 -33.93 -12.99
N ALA A 437 7.51 -32.69 -12.66
CA ALA A 437 7.29 -32.12 -11.33
C ALA A 437 5.80 -31.98 -11.01
N GLN A 438 5.43 -32.25 -9.77
CA GLN A 438 4.08 -31.95 -9.30
C GLN A 438 3.92 -30.45 -9.10
N VAL A 439 2.89 -29.86 -9.67
CA VAL A 439 2.68 -28.42 -9.65
C VAL A 439 1.28 -28.09 -9.16
N LEU A 440 1.20 -27.36 -8.03
CA LEU A 440 -0.04 -26.75 -7.54
C LEU A 440 -0.15 -25.31 -8.06
N VAL A 441 -1.28 -24.98 -8.64
CA VAL A 441 -1.74 -23.60 -8.78
C VAL A 441 -2.66 -23.27 -7.62
N ALA A 442 -2.17 -22.42 -6.69
CA ALA A 442 -2.96 -21.96 -5.56
C ALA A 442 -3.63 -20.63 -5.93
N ARG A 443 -4.92 -20.66 -6.33
CA ARG A 443 -5.72 -19.46 -6.60
C ARG A 443 -6.17 -18.81 -5.30
N ALA A 444 -5.23 -18.10 -4.66
CA ALA A 444 -5.44 -17.50 -3.35
C ALA A 444 -6.66 -16.55 -3.34
N PRO A 445 -7.54 -16.64 -2.33
CA PRO A 445 -8.64 -15.70 -2.11
C PRO A 445 -8.11 -14.35 -1.62
N LYS A 446 -9.02 -13.41 -1.36
CA LYS A 446 -8.70 -12.18 -0.64
C LYS A 446 -8.23 -12.54 0.78
N MET A 447 -7.06 -12.03 1.18
CA MET A 447 -6.42 -12.39 2.45
C MET A 447 -6.10 -11.15 3.31
N GLU A 448 -6.03 -11.34 4.62
CA GLU A 448 -5.54 -10.34 5.58
C GLU A 448 -4.04 -10.12 5.43
N THR A 449 -3.66 -9.27 4.48
CA THR A 449 -2.27 -8.92 4.15
C THR A 449 -2.10 -7.42 3.97
N ASP A 450 -0.87 -6.92 4.00
CA ASP A 450 -0.57 -5.49 3.78
C ASP A 450 -1.15 -4.99 2.46
N SER A 451 -1.07 -5.78 1.39
CA SER A 451 -1.57 -5.40 0.06
C SER A 451 -3.09 -5.24 -0.01
N MET A 452 -3.84 -5.86 0.92
CA MET A 452 -5.29 -5.76 1.01
C MET A 452 -5.77 -4.86 2.16
N ASN A 453 -4.85 -4.15 2.84
CA ASN A 453 -5.15 -3.29 3.97
C ASN A 453 -5.75 -1.94 3.54
N THR A 454 -6.88 -2.02 2.88
CA THR A 454 -7.74 -0.90 2.45
C THR A 454 -9.17 -1.16 2.92
N PRO A 455 -10.07 -0.14 2.97
CA PRO A 455 -11.44 -0.31 3.44
C PRO A 455 -12.19 -1.47 2.77
N LEU A 456 -12.12 -1.55 1.44
CA LEU A 456 -12.77 -2.62 0.67
C LEU A 456 -11.94 -3.91 0.65
N GLY A 457 -10.64 -3.80 0.79
CA GLY A 457 -9.72 -4.95 0.78
C GLY A 457 -9.91 -5.86 1.98
N ARG A 458 -10.22 -5.30 3.15
CA ARG A 458 -10.42 -6.05 4.40
C ARG A 458 -11.76 -6.77 4.50
N LEU A 459 -12.77 -6.31 3.77
CA LEU A 459 -14.09 -6.94 3.81
C LEU A 459 -14.04 -8.37 3.27
N ASN A 460 -14.44 -9.36 4.09
CA ASN A 460 -14.44 -10.77 3.78
C ASN A 460 -13.04 -11.33 3.40
N ALA A 461 -11.96 -10.73 3.88
CA ALA A 461 -10.63 -11.30 3.76
C ALA A 461 -10.49 -12.50 4.72
N VAL A 462 -9.79 -13.54 4.29
CA VAL A 462 -9.51 -14.72 5.11
C VAL A 462 -8.11 -14.62 5.72
N PRO A 463 -7.85 -15.25 6.89
CA PRO A 463 -6.52 -15.33 7.45
C PRO A 463 -5.52 -15.96 6.47
N LYS A 464 -4.38 -15.33 6.26
CA LYS A 464 -3.31 -15.86 5.40
C LYS A 464 -2.75 -17.20 5.90
N GLU A 465 -2.80 -17.44 7.20
CA GLU A 465 -2.39 -18.68 7.87
C GLU A 465 -3.28 -19.86 7.47
N GLN A 466 -4.56 -19.62 7.26
CA GLN A 466 -5.50 -20.63 6.77
C GLN A 466 -5.15 -21.09 5.36
N VAL A 467 -4.85 -20.13 4.46
CA VAL A 467 -4.43 -20.43 3.08
C VAL A 467 -3.08 -21.17 3.09
N ALA A 468 -2.13 -20.72 3.92
CA ALA A 468 -0.84 -21.39 4.08
C ALA A 468 -1.01 -22.85 4.55
N ALA A 469 -1.87 -23.09 5.54
CA ALA A 469 -2.18 -24.44 6.04
C ALA A 469 -2.74 -25.35 4.95
N ALA A 470 -3.64 -24.86 4.12
CA ALA A 470 -4.20 -25.62 3.00
C ALA A 470 -3.12 -26.02 1.96
N VAL A 471 -2.26 -25.07 1.60
CA VAL A 471 -1.14 -25.33 0.68
C VAL A 471 -0.16 -26.36 1.26
N VAL A 472 0.22 -26.22 2.55
CA VAL A 472 1.16 -27.16 3.19
C VAL A 472 0.55 -28.55 3.31
N ARG A 473 -0.75 -28.69 3.62
CA ARG A 473 -1.42 -30.00 3.59
C ARG A 473 -1.37 -30.65 2.20
N TRP A 474 -1.53 -29.88 1.13
CA TRP A 474 -1.41 -30.39 -0.21
C TRP A 474 -0.02 -31.02 -0.41
N THR A 475 1.06 -30.40 0.09
CA THR A 475 2.43 -30.95 -0.06
C THR A 475 2.66 -32.25 0.73
N MET A 476 1.85 -32.51 1.77
CA MET A 476 1.92 -33.71 2.61
C MET A 476 0.90 -34.80 2.20
N ALA A 477 -0.04 -34.50 1.31
CA ALA A 477 -1.01 -35.46 0.83
C ALA A 477 -0.37 -36.54 -0.05
N ASP A 478 -1.09 -37.66 -0.24
CA ASP A 478 -0.71 -38.67 -1.22
C ASP A 478 -0.61 -38.04 -2.63
N GLU A 479 0.44 -38.36 -3.35
CA GLU A 479 0.70 -37.82 -4.70
C GLU A 479 -0.50 -37.99 -5.65
N HIS A 480 -1.14 -39.15 -5.63
CA HIS A 480 -2.27 -39.43 -6.49
C HIS A 480 -3.57 -38.70 -6.09
N ALA A 481 -3.63 -38.15 -4.87
CA ALA A 481 -4.76 -37.39 -4.34
C ALA A 481 -4.59 -35.87 -4.52
N ARG A 482 -3.43 -35.40 -5.01
CA ARG A 482 -3.12 -33.96 -5.15
C ARG A 482 -3.82 -33.36 -6.38
N PRO A 483 -4.75 -32.41 -6.21
CA PRO A 483 -5.29 -31.68 -7.35
C PRO A 483 -4.22 -30.71 -7.91
N ASP A 484 -4.32 -30.44 -9.19
CA ASP A 484 -3.44 -29.51 -9.89
C ASP A 484 -3.72 -28.02 -9.55
N THR A 485 -4.91 -27.75 -9.05
CA THR A 485 -5.34 -26.40 -8.69
C THR A 485 -6.19 -26.47 -7.42
N LEU A 486 -5.97 -25.53 -6.50
CA LEU A 486 -6.87 -25.24 -5.39
C LEU A 486 -7.51 -23.87 -5.65
N SER A 487 -8.85 -23.85 -5.72
CA SER A 487 -9.64 -22.64 -5.86
C SER A 487 -9.60 -21.79 -4.59
N GLY A 488 -10.02 -20.51 -4.68
CA GLY A 488 -10.16 -19.65 -3.52
C GLY A 488 -11.09 -20.21 -2.47
N ASP A 489 -12.17 -20.85 -2.87
CA ASP A 489 -13.12 -21.53 -2.00
C ASP A 489 -12.50 -22.72 -1.25
N GLU A 490 -11.72 -23.56 -1.96
CA GLU A 490 -11.04 -24.70 -1.34
C GLU A 490 -9.97 -24.25 -0.36
N LEU A 491 -9.20 -23.22 -0.70
CA LEU A 491 -8.20 -22.61 0.18
C LEU A 491 -8.83 -21.95 1.42
N SER A 492 -10.06 -21.43 1.30
CA SER A 492 -10.79 -20.81 2.39
C SER A 492 -11.56 -21.81 3.30
N ARG A 493 -12.00 -22.95 2.76
CA ARG A 493 -12.80 -23.96 3.49
C ARG A 493 -11.97 -25.09 4.09
N ALA A 494 -10.77 -25.30 3.58
CA ALA A 494 -9.99 -26.52 3.84
C ALA A 494 -9.62 -26.74 5.31
N VAL A 495 -9.86 -25.76 6.20
CA VAL A 495 -9.49 -25.88 7.61
C VAL A 495 -10.39 -25.01 8.47
N PRO A 496 -11.43 -25.54 9.11
CA PRO A 496 -12.00 -24.85 10.26
C PRO A 496 -10.93 -24.72 11.35
N PRO A 497 -10.90 -23.60 12.09
CA PRO A 497 -10.03 -23.47 13.24
C PRO A 497 -10.28 -24.66 14.18
N MET A 498 -9.22 -25.28 14.68
CA MET A 498 -9.33 -26.25 15.73
C MET A 498 -9.70 -25.48 17.00
N ASP A 499 -10.98 -25.60 17.38
CA ASP A 499 -11.62 -25.08 18.59
C ASP A 499 -11.71 -23.54 18.75
N ALA A 500 -12.96 -23.07 18.66
CA ALA A 500 -13.43 -21.91 19.40
C ALA A 500 -14.03 -22.37 20.72
#